data_09007f9f9dbf6f2436af808425472f42
#
_entry.id   09007f9f9dbf6f2436af808425472f42
#
_cell.length_a   1.000
_cell.length_b   1.000
_cell.length_c   1.000
_cell.angle_alpha   90.00
_cell.angle_beta   90.00
_cell.angle_gamma   90.00
#
_symmetry.space_group_name_H-M   'P 1'
#
loop_
_entity.id
_entity.type
_entity.pdbx_description
1 polymer ?
#
loop_
_entity_poly.entity_id
_entity_poly.type
_entity_poly.pdbx_seq_one_letter_code
_entity_poly.pdbx_strand_id
1 'polypeptide(L)'
;MDQNPKAAGIAALTAAATFLFGIVMFATVLTDYTTGDPTPEESVAFVVDHQAALYVWNVVIFIIFGIVLVPLVLVLRDRLKELSPAIAQASGAFGLIWAGLVIAAGMISNIAIGTVSDLHDTDPAGAETVWSALDSVQNGLGGGNEIAGGVWILLVSWAALRTAVLPRALNYVGMAAGAAGLITVIPALEAVGAVFGIGLIVWFVWVGVLLLKEHAPDQR
;
A
#
# COMPACT_ATOMS: atom_id res chain seq x y z
N MET A 1 -15.71 -18.05 -11.17
CA MET A 1 -14.77 -17.24 -11.96
C MET A 1 -13.44 -17.95 -11.89
N ASP A 2 -12.94 -18.43 -13.02
CA ASP A 2 -11.59 -19.03 -13.09
C ASP A 2 -10.60 -17.93 -12.75
N GLN A 3 -10.04 -18.00 -11.53
CA GLN A 3 -9.10 -17.01 -11.06
C GLN A 3 -7.75 -17.29 -11.73
N ASN A 4 -7.32 -16.37 -12.58
CA ASN A 4 -6.09 -16.53 -13.34
C ASN A 4 -4.85 -16.27 -12.46
N PRO A 5 -4.08 -17.30 -12.04
CA PRO A 5 -2.90 -17.12 -11.18
C PRO A 5 -1.85 -16.21 -11.84
N LYS A 6 -1.78 -16.21 -13.17
CA LYS A 6 -0.88 -15.33 -13.92
C LYS A 6 -1.23 -13.86 -13.73
N ALA A 7 -2.51 -13.51 -13.77
CA ALA A 7 -2.95 -12.14 -13.52
C ALA A 7 -2.62 -11.69 -12.09
N ALA A 8 -2.81 -12.57 -11.10
CA ALA A 8 -2.42 -12.28 -9.71
C ALA A 8 -0.90 -12.18 -9.52
N GLY A 9 -0.13 -12.99 -10.24
CA GLY A 9 1.33 -12.91 -10.23
C GLY A 9 1.83 -11.57 -10.79
N ILE A 10 1.26 -11.12 -11.92
CA ILE A 10 1.55 -9.80 -12.50
C ILE A 10 1.13 -8.70 -11.51
N ALA A 11 -0.06 -8.82 -10.93
CA ALA A 11 -0.56 -7.85 -9.95
C ALA A 11 0.37 -7.72 -8.73
N ALA A 12 0.87 -8.83 -8.20
CA ALA A 12 1.84 -8.82 -7.10
C ALA A 12 3.16 -8.13 -7.46
N LEU A 13 3.70 -8.42 -8.65
CA LEU A 13 4.92 -7.74 -9.12
C LEU A 13 4.69 -6.25 -9.38
N THR A 14 3.52 -5.88 -9.91
CA THR A 14 3.15 -4.47 -10.05
C THR A 14 3.02 -3.80 -8.69
N ALA A 15 2.41 -4.45 -7.70
CA ALA A 15 2.34 -3.94 -6.34
C ALA A 15 3.74 -3.70 -5.74
N ALA A 16 4.68 -4.62 -5.92
CA ALA A 16 6.08 -4.40 -5.50
C ALA A 16 6.71 -3.20 -6.23
N ALA A 17 6.45 -3.06 -7.52
CA ALA A 17 6.99 -1.96 -8.32
C ALA A 17 6.45 -0.59 -7.87
N THR A 18 5.18 -0.49 -7.44
CA THR A 18 4.62 0.76 -6.90
C THR A 18 5.31 1.18 -5.60
N PHE A 19 5.63 0.24 -4.71
CA PHE A 19 6.42 0.53 -3.50
C PHE A 19 7.84 1.00 -3.82
N LEU A 20 8.52 0.31 -4.76
CA LEU A 20 9.86 0.72 -5.21
C LEU A 20 9.84 2.11 -5.84
N PHE A 21 8.83 2.41 -6.67
CA PHE A 21 8.62 3.73 -7.23
C PHE A 21 8.45 4.79 -6.13
N GLY A 22 7.63 4.49 -5.11
CA GLY A 22 7.45 5.36 -3.95
C GLY A 22 8.77 5.69 -3.26
N ILE A 23 9.58 4.66 -2.95
CA ILE A 23 10.90 4.84 -2.32
C ILE A 23 11.83 5.71 -3.18
N VAL A 24 11.88 5.48 -4.49
CA VAL A 24 12.71 6.28 -5.41
C VAL A 24 12.26 7.73 -5.43
N MET A 25 10.96 7.99 -5.52
CA MET A 25 10.42 9.36 -5.49
C MET A 25 10.74 10.07 -4.17
N PHE A 26 10.60 9.39 -3.02
CA PHE A 26 11.01 9.94 -1.72
C PHE A 26 12.49 10.29 -1.66
N ALA A 27 13.34 9.43 -2.21
CA ALA A 27 14.78 9.63 -2.16
C ALA A 27 15.30 10.66 -3.18
N THR A 28 14.48 11.13 -4.12
CA THR A 28 14.92 12.00 -5.21
C THR A 28 14.10 13.29 -5.32
N VAL A 29 12.84 13.18 -5.71
CA VAL A 29 11.99 14.34 -6.04
C VAL A 29 11.30 14.92 -4.79
N LEU A 30 10.94 14.06 -3.84
CA LEU A 30 10.18 14.44 -2.65
C LEU A 30 11.06 14.54 -1.39
N THR A 31 12.39 14.61 -1.54
CA THR A 31 13.33 14.63 -0.40
C THR A 31 13.05 15.80 0.54
N ASP A 32 12.83 16.99 0.00
CA ASP A 32 12.58 18.20 0.81
C ASP A 32 11.23 18.13 1.56
N TYR A 33 10.26 17.40 1.01
CA TYR A 33 8.96 17.17 1.64
C TYR A 33 9.03 16.15 2.79
N THR A 34 9.99 15.23 2.74
CA THR A 34 10.09 14.08 3.65
C THR A 34 11.18 14.24 4.71
N THR A 35 12.02 15.25 4.58
CA THR A 35 13.11 15.54 5.53
C THR A 35 12.79 16.80 6.35
N GLY A 36 12.89 16.68 7.65
CA GLY A 36 12.58 17.77 8.57
C GLY A 36 11.15 17.69 9.12
N ASP A 37 10.71 18.79 9.69
CA ASP A 37 9.36 18.97 10.22
C ASP A 37 8.82 20.27 9.58
N PRO A 38 8.37 20.22 8.30
CA PRO A 38 7.98 21.38 7.56
C PRO A 38 6.76 22.04 8.19
N THR A 39 6.73 23.36 8.22
CA THR A 39 5.56 24.15 8.60
C THR A 39 4.42 23.93 7.60
N PRO A 40 3.16 24.19 7.98
CA PRO A 40 2.04 24.15 7.02
C PRO A 40 2.26 25.03 5.78
N GLU A 41 2.86 26.19 5.93
CA GLU A 41 3.21 27.11 4.84
C GLU A 41 4.23 26.46 3.89
N GLU A 42 5.32 25.89 4.42
CA GLU A 42 6.34 25.20 3.61
C GLU A 42 5.75 23.99 2.88
N SER A 43 4.88 23.24 3.54
CA SER A 43 4.18 22.09 2.95
C SER A 43 3.29 22.52 1.77
N VAL A 44 2.51 23.58 1.93
CA VAL A 44 1.65 24.13 0.88
C VAL A 44 2.49 24.66 -0.29
N ALA A 45 3.56 25.41 -0.02
CA ALA A 45 4.47 25.91 -1.06
C ALA A 45 5.08 24.75 -1.86
N PHE A 46 5.54 23.70 -1.18
CA PHE A 46 6.07 22.51 -1.84
C PHE A 46 5.02 21.84 -2.73
N VAL A 47 3.78 21.69 -2.23
CA VAL A 47 2.67 21.07 -2.99
C VAL A 47 2.39 21.87 -4.27
N VAL A 48 2.34 23.18 -4.19
CA VAL A 48 2.10 24.06 -5.33
C VAL A 48 3.22 23.97 -6.37
N ASP A 49 4.47 23.92 -5.92
CA ASP A 49 5.64 23.85 -6.82
C ASP A 49 5.80 22.47 -7.47
N HIS A 50 5.32 21.39 -6.82
CA HIS A 50 5.57 20.01 -7.25
C HIS A 50 4.30 19.24 -7.61
N GLN A 51 3.19 19.92 -7.96
CA GLN A 51 1.88 19.31 -8.23
C GLN A 51 1.96 18.08 -9.14
N ALA A 52 2.61 18.22 -10.31
CA ALA A 52 2.68 17.12 -11.28
C ALA A 52 3.37 15.87 -10.71
N ALA A 53 4.45 16.05 -9.96
CA ALA A 53 5.16 14.95 -9.32
C ALA A 53 4.29 14.26 -8.26
N LEU A 54 3.58 15.03 -7.44
CA LEU A 54 2.69 14.53 -6.39
C LEU A 54 1.47 13.83 -6.98
N TYR A 55 0.87 14.35 -8.07
CA TYR A 55 -0.21 13.64 -8.77
C TYR A 55 0.24 12.26 -9.28
N VAL A 56 1.40 12.20 -9.95
CA VAL A 56 1.96 10.94 -10.45
C VAL A 56 2.25 9.98 -9.29
N TRP A 57 2.86 10.49 -8.21
CA TRP A 57 3.17 9.72 -7.03
C TRP A 57 1.91 9.10 -6.41
N ASN A 58 0.87 9.91 -6.15
CA ASN A 58 -0.40 9.44 -5.59
C ASN A 58 -1.09 8.42 -6.49
N VAL A 59 -1.10 8.65 -7.80
CA VAL A 59 -1.69 7.69 -8.75
C VAL A 59 -0.98 6.34 -8.68
N VAL A 60 0.35 6.34 -8.62
CA VAL A 60 1.12 5.09 -8.64
C VAL A 60 1.02 4.35 -7.31
N ILE A 61 1.31 5.03 -6.18
CA ILE A 61 1.43 4.34 -4.88
C ILE A 61 0.10 4.05 -4.20
N PHE A 62 -0.97 4.77 -4.55
CA PHE A 62 -2.29 4.55 -3.95
C PHE A 62 -3.26 3.93 -4.95
N ILE A 63 -3.49 4.57 -6.11
CA ILE A 63 -4.57 4.14 -7.01
C ILE A 63 -4.18 2.86 -7.75
N ILE A 64 -3.02 2.84 -8.44
CA ILE A 64 -2.57 1.64 -9.16
C ILE A 64 -2.35 0.50 -8.17
N PHE A 65 -1.67 0.74 -7.05
CA PHE A 65 -1.47 -0.27 -6.01
C PHE A 65 -2.79 -0.85 -5.52
N GLY A 66 -3.76 -0.01 -5.15
CA GLY A 66 -5.06 -0.48 -4.67
C GLY A 66 -5.82 -1.30 -5.70
N ILE A 67 -5.77 -0.91 -6.99
CA ILE A 67 -6.41 -1.66 -8.09
C ILE A 67 -5.77 -3.05 -8.26
N VAL A 68 -4.44 -3.13 -8.30
CA VAL A 68 -3.76 -4.42 -8.52
C VAL A 68 -3.80 -5.32 -7.29
N LEU A 69 -4.02 -4.76 -6.10
CA LEU A 69 -4.20 -5.54 -4.89
C LEU A 69 -5.46 -6.41 -4.94
N VAL A 70 -6.54 -5.94 -5.58
CA VAL A 70 -7.82 -6.67 -5.64
C VAL A 70 -7.69 -8.08 -6.23
N PRO A 71 -7.17 -8.29 -7.46
CA PRO A 71 -7.03 -9.63 -8.03
C PRO A 71 -6.09 -10.51 -7.21
N LEU A 72 -5.04 -9.97 -6.62
CA LEU A 72 -4.14 -10.71 -5.75
C LEU A 72 -4.86 -11.22 -4.49
N VAL A 73 -5.63 -10.35 -3.82
CA VAL A 73 -6.42 -10.70 -2.63
C VAL A 73 -7.40 -11.81 -2.93
N LEU A 74 -8.11 -11.73 -4.05
CA LEU A 74 -9.13 -12.72 -4.43
C LEU A 74 -8.50 -14.09 -4.75
N VAL A 75 -7.38 -14.13 -5.46
CA VAL A 75 -6.69 -15.37 -5.78
C VAL A 75 -6.12 -16.04 -4.51
N LEU A 76 -5.49 -15.27 -3.62
CA LEU A 76 -4.96 -15.82 -2.37
C LEU A 76 -6.08 -16.33 -1.44
N ARG A 77 -7.18 -15.56 -1.33
CA ARG A 77 -8.38 -16.02 -0.60
C ARG A 77 -8.86 -17.37 -1.13
N ASP A 78 -8.97 -17.51 -2.45
CA ASP A 78 -9.50 -18.74 -3.05
C ASP A 78 -8.57 -19.94 -2.87
N ARG A 79 -7.25 -19.73 -2.80
CA ARG A 79 -6.28 -20.78 -2.46
C ARG A 79 -6.39 -21.26 -1.01
N LEU A 80 -6.80 -20.37 -0.12
CA LEU A 80 -6.91 -20.65 1.30
C LEU A 80 -8.29 -21.20 1.71
N LYS A 81 -9.34 -20.98 0.91
CA LYS A 81 -10.75 -21.21 1.31
C LYS A 81 -11.09 -22.65 1.65
N GLU A 82 -10.47 -23.63 0.98
CA GLU A 82 -10.76 -25.04 1.21
C GLU A 82 -10.10 -25.58 2.49
N LEU A 83 -8.95 -25.03 2.84
CA LEU A 83 -8.13 -25.48 3.97
C LEU A 83 -8.36 -24.63 5.24
N SER A 84 -8.81 -23.40 5.09
CA SER A 84 -9.05 -22.46 6.19
C SER A 84 -10.15 -21.46 5.83
N PRO A 85 -11.44 -21.88 5.71
CA PRO A 85 -12.51 -21.04 5.15
C PRO A 85 -12.72 -19.71 5.89
N ALA A 86 -12.76 -19.74 7.22
CA ALA A 86 -12.99 -18.54 8.03
C ALA A 86 -11.86 -17.50 7.89
N ILE A 87 -10.60 -17.98 7.90
CA ILE A 87 -9.44 -17.08 7.77
C ILE A 87 -9.33 -16.56 6.34
N ALA A 88 -9.62 -17.40 5.34
CA ALA A 88 -9.67 -17.00 3.95
C ALA A 88 -10.70 -15.89 3.71
N GLN A 89 -11.89 -16.00 4.32
CA GLN A 89 -12.92 -14.97 4.25
C GLN A 89 -12.47 -13.68 4.94
N ALA A 90 -11.91 -13.77 6.14
CA ALA A 90 -11.40 -12.61 6.87
C ALA A 90 -10.26 -11.92 6.13
N SER A 91 -9.28 -12.67 5.61
CA SER A 91 -8.18 -12.09 4.83
C SER A 91 -8.68 -11.45 3.54
N GLY A 92 -9.65 -12.06 2.84
CA GLY A 92 -10.27 -11.46 1.67
C GLY A 92 -10.95 -10.13 2.00
N ALA A 93 -11.70 -10.07 3.11
CA ALA A 93 -12.36 -8.84 3.55
C ALA A 93 -11.33 -7.73 3.89
N PHE A 94 -10.32 -8.03 4.71
CA PHE A 94 -9.30 -7.05 5.08
C PHE A 94 -8.47 -6.58 3.87
N GLY A 95 -8.16 -7.48 2.94
CA GLY A 95 -7.44 -7.09 1.71
C GLY A 95 -8.26 -6.15 0.83
N LEU A 96 -9.58 -6.37 0.69
CA LEU A 96 -10.46 -5.47 -0.07
C LEU A 96 -10.68 -4.14 0.67
N ILE A 97 -10.80 -4.16 2.01
CA ILE A 97 -10.84 -2.93 2.82
C ILE A 97 -9.56 -2.14 2.60
N TRP A 98 -8.39 -2.77 2.68
CA TRP A 98 -7.11 -2.10 2.45
C TRP A 98 -7.03 -1.49 1.05
N ALA A 99 -7.39 -2.25 0.01
CA ALA A 99 -7.45 -1.73 -1.36
C ALA A 99 -8.36 -0.50 -1.48
N GLY A 100 -9.54 -0.54 -0.86
CA GLY A 100 -10.48 0.60 -0.84
C GLY A 100 -9.92 1.82 -0.09
N LEU A 101 -9.29 1.62 1.06
CA LEU A 101 -8.71 2.69 1.87
C LEU A 101 -7.55 3.39 1.14
N VAL A 102 -6.64 2.64 0.52
CA VAL A 102 -5.51 3.26 -0.20
C VAL A 102 -5.98 3.99 -1.47
N ILE A 103 -6.97 3.46 -2.21
CA ILE A 103 -7.57 4.17 -3.33
C ILE A 103 -8.22 5.48 -2.86
N ALA A 104 -8.96 5.44 -1.76
CA ALA A 104 -9.60 6.62 -1.16
C ALA A 104 -8.55 7.65 -0.73
N ALA A 105 -7.48 7.22 -0.08
CA ALA A 105 -6.36 8.08 0.30
C ALA A 105 -5.77 8.82 -0.92
N GLY A 106 -5.48 8.08 -2.01
CA GLY A 106 -4.96 8.67 -3.24
C GLY A 106 -5.92 9.66 -3.92
N MET A 107 -7.23 9.35 -3.91
CA MET A 107 -8.25 10.26 -4.47
C MET A 107 -8.36 11.54 -3.65
N ILE A 108 -8.33 11.44 -2.32
CA ILE A 108 -8.37 12.62 -1.42
C ILE A 108 -7.12 13.47 -1.63
N SER A 109 -5.93 12.86 -1.64
CA SER A 109 -4.67 13.58 -1.87
C SER A 109 -4.66 14.32 -3.20
N ASN A 110 -5.14 13.71 -4.28
CA ASN A 110 -5.19 14.36 -5.58
C ASN A 110 -6.16 15.56 -5.59
N ILE A 111 -7.31 15.45 -4.95
CA ILE A 111 -8.25 16.58 -4.81
C ILE A 111 -7.64 17.68 -3.92
N ALA A 112 -6.94 17.30 -2.84
CA ALA A 112 -6.28 18.22 -1.94
C ALA A 112 -5.25 19.10 -2.66
N ILE A 113 -4.40 18.51 -3.52
CA ILE A 113 -3.40 19.24 -4.32
C ILE A 113 -4.07 20.35 -5.14
N GLY A 114 -5.14 20.04 -5.89
CA GLY A 114 -5.85 21.03 -6.69
C GLY A 114 -6.48 22.14 -5.84
N THR A 115 -7.21 21.77 -4.79
CA THR A 115 -7.89 22.72 -3.90
C THR A 115 -6.90 23.67 -3.22
N VAL A 116 -5.78 23.14 -2.73
CA VAL A 116 -4.74 23.96 -2.06
C VAL A 116 -4.07 24.89 -3.04
N SER A 117 -3.79 24.44 -4.26
CA SER A 117 -3.18 25.27 -5.30
C SER A 117 -4.11 26.42 -5.72
N ASP A 118 -5.41 26.17 -5.84
CA ASP A 118 -6.39 27.21 -6.17
C ASP A 118 -6.53 28.29 -5.05
N LEU A 119 -6.33 27.87 -3.78
CA LEU A 119 -6.41 28.77 -2.63
C LEU A 119 -5.12 29.54 -2.36
N HIS A 120 -3.97 29.00 -2.77
CA HIS A 120 -2.65 29.50 -2.36
C HIS A 120 -2.47 31.01 -2.58
N ASP A 121 -2.88 31.54 -3.75
CA ASP A 121 -2.72 32.93 -4.10
C ASP A 121 -3.79 33.85 -3.52
N THR A 122 -4.95 33.34 -3.14
CA THR A 122 -6.12 34.11 -2.72
C THR A 122 -6.40 34.09 -1.24
N ASP A 123 -6.14 32.94 -0.61
CA ASP A 123 -6.34 32.65 0.83
C ASP A 123 -5.27 31.67 1.34
N PRO A 124 -4.02 32.10 1.53
CA PRO A 124 -2.94 31.20 1.99
C PRO A 124 -3.26 30.50 3.30
N ALA A 125 -3.85 31.17 4.27
CA ALA A 125 -4.22 30.59 5.57
C ALA A 125 -5.32 29.52 5.43
N GLY A 126 -6.25 29.73 4.51
CA GLY A 126 -7.24 28.73 4.12
C GLY A 126 -6.58 27.52 3.46
N ALA A 127 -5.61 27.72 2.56
CA ALA A 127 -4.84 26.65 1.92
C ALA A 127 -4.11 25.78 2.94
N GLU A 128 -3.41 26.37 3.92
CA GLU A 128 -2.74 25.66 5.01
C GLU A 128 -3.70 24.83 5.86
N THR A 129 -4.85 25.40 6.20
CA THR A 129 -5.88 24.72 7.00
C THR A 129 -6.45 23.53 6.25
N VAL A 130 -6.77 23.69 4.97
CA VAL A 130 -7.33 22.64 4.12
C VAL A 130 -6.29 21.52 3.92
N TRP A 131 -5.03 21.90 3.65
CA TRP A 131 -3.94 20.93 3.50
C TRP A 131 -3.79 20.07 4.75
N SER A 132 -3.62 20.69 5.91
CA SER A 132 -3.42 20.00 7.19
C SER A 132 -4.58 19.06 7.53
N ALA A 133 -5.82 19.48 7.25
CA ALA A 133 -7.00 18.67 7.49
C ALA A 133 -7.07 17.45 6.55
N LEU A 134 -6.84 17.64 5.25
CA LEU A 134 -6.91 16.57 4.26
C LEU A 134 -5.73 15.60 4.36
N ASP A 135 -4.54 16.09 4.69
CA ASP A 135 -3.36 15.27 4.99
C ASP A 135 -3.62 14.37 6.20
N SER A 136 -4.18 14.91 7.28
CA SER A 136 -4.57 14.10 8.46
C SER A 136 -5.59 13.02 8.11
N VAL A 137 -6.56 13.31 7.25
CA VAL A 137 -7.55 12.32 6.78
C VAL A 137 -6.88 11.25 5.93
N GLN A 138 -6.02 11.64 4.99
CA GLN A 138 -5.27 10.73 4.13
C GLN A 138 -4.39 9.80 4.95
N ASN A 139 -3.64 10.33 5.91
CA ASN A 139 -2.81 9.55 6.83
C ASN A 139 -3.65 8.56 7.67
N GLY A 140 -4.83 8.97 8.12
CA GLY A 140 -5.78 8.09 8.82
C GLY A 140 -6.36 6.97 7.95
N LEU A 141 -6.44 7.15 6.63
CA LEU A 141 -6.94 6.13 5.70
C LEU A 141 -5.89 5.09 5.28
N GLY A 142 -4.62 5.31 5.55
CA GLY A 142 -3.55 4.37 5.21
C GLY A 142 -2.33 5.00 4.55
N GLY A 143 -2.17 6.32 4.68
CA GLY A 143 -0.92 7.00 4.32
C GLY A 143 0.09 7.03 5.46
N GLY A 144 -0.37 7.00 6.72
CA GLY A 144 0.45 7.07 7.93
C GLY A 144 0.31 5.88 8.88
N ASN A 145 -0.63 4.96 8.64
CA ASN A 145 -0.75 3.73 9.42
C ASN A 145 -1.11 2.54 8.53
N GLU A 146 -0.59 1.37 8.87
CA GLU A 146 -0.65 0.18 8.03
C GLU A 146 -1.52 -0.93 8.62
N ILE A 147 -2.58 -0.56 9.36
CA ILE A 147 -3.41 -1.53 10.10
C ILE A 147 -4.10 -2.51 9.16
N ALA A 148 -4.81 -2.04 8.14
CA ALA A 148 -5.58 -2.91 7.26
C ALA A 148 -4.68 -3.87 6.47
N GLY A 149 -3.56 -3.35 5.93
CA GLY A 149 -2.53 -4.14 5.25
C GLY A 149 -1.83 -5.10 6.19
N GLY A 150 -1.49 -4.65 7.40
CA GLY A 150 -0.88 -5.48 8.45
C GLY A 150 -1.76 -6.67 8.83
N VAL A 151 -3.05 -6.46 9.08
CA VAL A 151 -4.00 -7.55 9.37
C VAL A 151 -4.11 -8.50 8.18
N TRP A 152 -4.25 -7.96 6.95
CA TRP A 152 -4.37 -8.78 5.77
C TRP A 152 -3.18 -9.74 5.60
N ILE A 153 -1.95 -9.22 5.61
CA ILE A 153 -0.76 -10.03 5.37
C ILE A 153 -0.50 -11.02 6.51
N LEU A 154 -0.84 -10.68 7.76
CA LEU A 154 -0.79 -11.59 8.88
C LEU A 154 -1.74 -12.77 8.70
N LEU A 155 -3.00 -12.52 8.35
CA LEU A 155 -4.01 -13.54 8.13
C LEU A 155 -3.63 -14.47 6.97
N VAL A 156 -3.20 -13.91 5.84
CA VAL A 156 -2.74 -14.69 4.68
C VAL A 156 -1.55 -15.56 5.05
N SER A 157 -0.51 -14.97 5.66
CA SER A 157 0.73 -15.67 5.98
C SER A 157 0.51 -16.74 7.06
N TRP A 158 -0.30 -16.46 8.07
CA TRP A 158 -0.64 -17.43 9.10
C TRP A 158 -1.43 -18.62 8.53
N ALA A 159 -2.46 -18.36 7.72
CA ALA A 159 -3.23 -19.42 7.07
C ALA A 159 -2.34 -20.26 6.14
N ALA A 160 -1.52 -19.61 5.31
CA ALA A 160 -0.63 -20.29 4.38
C ALA A 160 0.46 -21.10 5.09
N LEU A 161 0.93 -20.65 6.27
CA LEU A 161 1.87 -21.42 7.10
C LEU A 161 1.25 -22.72 7.63
N ARG A 162 -0.02 -22.67 8.05
CA ARG A 162 -0.75 -23.84 8.57
C ARG A 162 -1.15 -24.83 7.50
N THR A 163 -1.39 -24.35 6.29
CA THR A 163 -1.89 -25.16 5.16
C THR A 163 -0.80 -25.55 4.16
N ALA A 164 0.42 -25.05 4.35
CA ALA A 164 1.58 -25.24 3.46
C ALA A 164 1.34 -24.81 1.99
N VAL A 165 0.39 -23.90 1.76
CA VAL A 165 0.07 -23.37 0.42
C VAL A 165 1.17 -22.46 -0.13
N LEU A 166 1.91 -21.78 0.76
CA LEU A 166 3.05 -20.94 0.41
C LEU A 166 4.30 -21.40 1.20
N PRO A 167 5.52 -21.10 0.68
CA PRO A 167 6.76 -21.44 1.37
C PRO A 167 6.82 -20.85 2.78
N ARG A 168 7.33 -21.62 3.75
CA ARG A 168 7.41 -21.19 5.15
C ARG A 168 8.17 -19.88 5.33
N ALA A 169 9.30 -19.72 4.63
CA ALA A 169 10.11 -18.50 4.73
C ALA A 169 9.33 -17.26 4.27
N LEU A 170 8.57 -17.35 3.17
CA LEU A 170 7.69 -16.29 2.69
C LEU A 170 6.63 -15.92 3.73
N ASN A 171 6.04 -16.91 4.39
CA ASN A 171 5.04 -16.68 5.43
C ASN A 171 5.64 -15.98 6.66
N TYR A 172 6.88 -16.31 7.06
CA TYR A 172 7.55 -15.60 8.16
C TYR A 172 7.86 -14.14 7.79
N VAL A 173 8.27 -13.86 6.56
CA VAL A 173 8.42 -12.48 6.06
C VAL A 173 7.09 -11.73 6.14
N GLY A 174 5.99 -12.33 5.66
CA GLY A 174 4.68 -11.71 5.74
C GLY A 174 4.18 -11.49 7.17
N MET A 175 4.44 -12.44 8.09
CA MET A 175 4.10 -12.26 9.50
C MET A 175 4.89 -11.14 10.17
N ALA A 176 6.20 -11.03 9.88
CA ALA A 176 7.04 -9.95 10.41
C ALA A 176 6.61 -8.59 9.86
N ALA A 177 6.36 -8.50 8.55
CA ALA A 177 5.84 -7.29 7.92
C ALA A 177 4.48 -6.90 8.51
N GLY A 178 3.54 -7.85 8.62
CA GLY A 178 2.22 -7.56 9.17
C GLY A 178 2.24 -7.11 10.63
N ALA A 179 3.09 -7.72 11.46
CA ALA A 179 3.29 -7.26 12.84
C ALA A 179 3.87 -5.83 12.88
N ALA A 180 4.84 -5.52 12.03
CA ALA A 180 5.38 -4.18 11.88
C ALA A 180 4.29 -3.17 11.48
N GLY A 181 3.43 -3.53 10.50
CA GLY A 181 2.30 -2.69 10.10
C GLY A 181 1.31 -2.40 11.23
N LEU A 182 0.97 -3.39 12.07
CA LEU A 182 0.09 -3.17 13.22
C LEU A 182 0.70 -2.25 14.29
N ILE A 183 2.02 -2.27 14.44
CA ILE A 183 2.73 -1.45 15.43
C ILE A 183 2.67 0.04 15.04
N THR A 184 2.52 0.38 13.76
CA THR A 184 2.42 1.79 13.30
C THR A 184 1.19 2.54 13.86
N VAL A 185 0.22 1.85 14.45
CA VAL A 185 -0.89 2.48 15.19
C VAL A 185 -0.40 3.32 16.37
N ILE A 186 0.79 3.03 16.87
CA ILE A 186 1.42 3.79 17.95
C ILE A 186 2.29 4.88 17.31
N PRO A 187 1.94 6.19 17.40
CA PRO A 187 2.65 7.25 16.69
C PRO A 187 4.17 7.26 16.95
N ALA A 188 4.59 6.97 18.18
CA ALA A 188 6.02 6.88 18.55
C ALA A 188 6.79 5.76 17.81
N LEU A 189 6.09 4.83 17.15
CA LEU A 189 6.65 3.68 16.45
C LEU A 189 6.34 3.71 14.94
N GLU A 190 5.88 4.83 14.41
CA GLU A 190 5.57 5.02 12.99
C GLU A 190 6.73 4.62 12.06
N ALA A 191 7.98 4.90 12.47
CA ALA A 191 9.18 4.51 11.72
C ALA A 191 9.27 2.98 11.44
N VAL A 192 8.58 2.14 12.23
CA VAL A 192 8.49 0.69 12.01
C VAL A 192 7.73 0.38 10.71
N GLY A 193 6.96 1.32 10.18
CA GLY A 193 6.32 1.25 8.85
C GLY A 193 7.30 0.97 7.72
N ALA A 194 8.56 1.41 7.84
CA ALA A 194 9.60 1.06 6.87
C ALA A 194 9.85 -0.47 6.79
N VAL A 195 9.76 -1.17 7.93
CA VAL A 195 9.90 -2.64 7.97
C VAL A 195 8.69 -3.30 7.28
N PHE A 196 7.48 -2.76 7.48
CA PHE A 196 6.29 -3.20 6.76
C PHE A 196 6.46 -3.03 5.26
N GLY A 197 6.83 -1.84 4.77
CA GLY A 197 6.99 -1.55 3.35
C GLY A 197 8.05 -2.43 2.68
N ILE A 198 9.24 -2.56 3.26
CA ILE A 198 10.33 -3.40 2.74
C ILE A 198 9.91 -4.88 2.76
N GLY A 199 9.30 -5.33 3.86
CA GLY A 199 8.79 -6.69 3.99
C GLY A 199 7.74 -7.03 2.93
N LEU A 200 6.84 -6.09 2.61
CA LEU A 200 5.85 -6.26 1.55
C LEU A 200 6.48 -6.30 0.15
N ILE A 201 7.50 -5.49 -0.13
CA ILE A 201 8.21 -5.56 -1.42
C ILE A 201 8.76 -6.97 -1.62
N VAL A 202 9.49 -7.49 -0.63
CA VAL A 202 10.04 -8.86 -0.68
C VAL A 202 8.93 -9.89 -0.84
N TRP A 203 7.85 -9.75 -0.08
CA TRP A 203 6.72 -10.66 -0.10
C TRP A 203 5.99 -10.64 -1.45
N PHE A 204 5.67 -9.46 -2.00
CA PHE A 204 5.00 -9.32 -3.29
C PHE A 204 5.85 -9.84 -4.46
N VAL A 205 7.15 -9.55 -4.47
CA VAL A 205 8.06 -10.12 -5.49
C VAL A 205 8.05 -11.63 -5.41
N TRP A 206 8.20 -12.19 -4.21
CA TRP A 206 8.29 -13.64 -4.04
C TRP A 206 6.98 -14.34 -4.40
N VAL A 207 5.84 -13.89 -3.89
CA VAL A 207 4.53 -14.47 -4.24
C VAL A 207 4.22 -14.29 -5.72
N GLY A 208 4.56 -13.14 -6.31
CA GLY A 208 4.38 -12.88 -7.73
C GLY A 208 5.13 -13.89 -8.61
N VAL A 209 6.41 -14.13 -8.30
CA VAL A 209 7.23 -15.12 -9.02
C VAL A 209 6.68 -16.54 -8.85
N LEU A 210 6.21 -16.91 -7.66
CA LEU A 210 5.59 -18.22 -7.43
C LEU A 210 4.35 -18.42 -8.29
N LEU A 211 3.43 -17.44 -8.27
CA LEU A 211 2.19 -17.49 -9.04
C LEU A 211 2.41 -17.58 -10.55
N LEU A 212 3.46 -16.92 -11.05
CA LEU A 212 3.82 -16.99 -12.47
C LEU A 212 4.42 -18.35 -12.86
N LYS A 213 5.26 -18.94 -12.00
CA LYS A 213 5.91 -20.23 -12.27
C LYS A 213 4.92 -21.40 -12.29
N GLU A 214 3.90 -21.39 -11.44
CA GLU A 214 2.86 -22.42 -11.43
C GLU A 214 2.05 -22.49 -12.73
N HIS A 215 2.08 -21.45 -13.54
CA HIS A 215 1.33 -21.35 -14.79
C HIS A 215 2.21 -21.56 -16.04
N ALA A 216 3.52 -21.78 -15.88
CA ALA A 216 4.35 -22.15 -17.02
C ALA A 216 3.93 -23.54 -17.49
N PRO A 217 3.45 -23.73 -18.76
CA PRO A 217 3.18 -25.05 -19.27
C PRO A 217 4.44 -25.88 -19.21
N ASP A 218 4.30 -27.13 -18.72
CA ASP A 218 5.37 -28.12 -18.66
C ASP A 218 5.91 -28.30 -20.09
N GLN A 219 7.00 -27.62 -20.43
CA GLN A 219 7.70 -27.80 -21.71
C GLN A 219 8.51 -29.09 -21.59
N ARG A 220 7.84 -30.24 -21.72
CA ARG A 220 8.47 -31.53 -22.00
C ARG A 220 8.00 -32.07 -23.32
#